data_b80aeb07615c59aa5f6225dfecd7d384
#
_entry.id   b80aeb07615c59aa5f6225dfecd7d384
#
_cell.length_a   1.000
_cell.length_b   1.000
_cell.length_c   1.000
_cell.angle_alpha   90.00
_cell.angle_beta   90.00
_cell.angle_gamma   90.00
#
_symmetry.space_group_name_H-M   'P 1'
#
loop_
_entity.id
_entity.type
_entity.pdbx_description
1 polymer ?
#
loop_
_entity_poly.entity_id
_entity_poly.type
_entity_poly.pdbx_seq_one_letter_code
_entity_poly.pdbx_strand_id
1 'polypeptide(L)'
;VISTRVKRMSLRFTIEELSEYVEEIFPQIKDDFEIIEISEQGSHVKLNVTFKHLRPGNTVSGPSIFYLVDCSAYMAVCANLGKEALAVTTNCSIDFMRKPSGEKDLIAICELLKIGKSLIVADSKVYSEGIEKPVARATITYSIPPKTLN
;
A
#
# COMPACT_ATOMS: atom_id res chain seq x y z
N VAL A 1 -27.50 26.52 3.62
CA VAL A 1 -26.75 25.27 3.70
C VAL A 1 -26.24 24.94 2.31
N ILE A 2 -25.03 25.32 2.04
CA ILE A 2 -24.40 24.94 0.79
C ILE A 2 -23.92 23.51 0.98
N SER A 3 -24.71 22.56 0.57
CA SER A 3 -24.25 21.23 0.31
C SER A 3 -23.33 21.28 -0.90
N THR A 4 -22.09 21.60 -0.69
CA THR A 4 -21.09 21.21 -1.66
C THR A 4 -21.04 19.68 -1.65
N ARG A 5 -21.79 19.07 -2.53
CA ARG A 5 -21.49 17.72 -2.96
C ARG A 5 -20.11 17.79 -3.58
N VAL A 6 -19.08 17.64 -2.74
CA VAL A 6 -17.81 17.16 -3.22
C VAL A 6 -18.15 15.88 -3.96
N LYS A 7 -17.98 15.88 -5.27
CA LYS A 7 -18.16 14.70 -6.11
C LYS A 7 -17.18 13.69 -5.58
N ARG A 8 -17.64 12.79 -4.67
CA ARG A 8 -16.83 11.70 -4.17
C ARG A 8 -16.33 10.95 -5.39
N MET A 9 -15.03 10.98 -5.58
CA MET A 9 -14.43 10.11 -6.58
C MET A 9 -14.67 8.70 -6.09
N SER A 10 -15.60 7.99 -6.72
CA SER A 10 -15.84 6.58 -6.41
C SER A 10 -14.58 5.79 -6.68
N LEU A 11 -14.33 4.75 -5.89
CA LEU A 11 -13.28 3.79 -6.14
C LEU A 11 -13.36 3.26 -7.58
N ARG A 12 -12.21 3.07 -8.20
CA ARG A 12 -12.11 2.59 -9.59
C ARG A 12 -12.19 1.08 -9.71
N PHE A 13 -12.04 0.37 -8.60
CA PHE A 13 -12.02 -1.09 -8.55
C PHE A 13 -12.79 -1.59 -7.34
N THR A 14 -13.32 -2.79 -7.45
CA THR A 14 -13.60 -3.65 -6.29
C THR A 14 -12.28 -4.29 -5.84
N ILE A 15 -12.28 -4.92 -4.67
CA ILE A 15 -11.08 -5.65 -4.19
C ILE A 15 -10.67 -6.73 -5.20
N GLU A 16 -11.63 -7.48 -5.72
CA GLU A 16 -11.39 -8.55 -6.68
C GLU A 16 -10.82 -8.02 -7.99
N GLU A 17 -11.39 -6.94 -8.52
CA GLU A 17 -10.90 -6.30 -9.74
C GLU A 17 -9.49 -5.73 -9.57
N LEU A 18 -9.21 -5.10 -8.42
CA LEU A 18 -7.88 -4.57 -8.13
C LEU A 18 -6.86 -5.70 -8.00
N SER A 19 -7.21 -6.77 -7.32
CA SER A 19 -6.34 -7.95 -7.16
C SER A 19 -5.99 -8.56 -8.51
N GLU A 20 -6.96 -8.72 -9.40
CA GLU A 20 -6.74 -9.22 -10.77
C GLU A 20 -5.86 -8.26 -11.58
N TYR A 21 -6.14 -6.96 -11.50
CA TYR A 21 -5.35 -5.95 -12.21
C TYR A 21 -3.89 -5.94 -11.77
N VAL A 22 -3.65 -5.95 -10.45
CA VAL A 22 -2.29 -5.99 -9.89
C VAL A 22 -1.56 -7.27 -10.29
N GLU A 23 -2.24 -8.40 -10.27
CA GLU A 23 -1.66 -9.68 -10.70
C GLU A 23 -1.26 -9.65 -12.18
N GLU A 24 -2.05 -9.01 -13.02
CA GLU A 24 -1.78 -8.86 -14.45
C GLU A 24 -0.55 -7.97 -14.72
N ILE A 25 -0.51 -6.78 -14.09
CA ILE A 25 0.52 -5.78 -14.38
C ILE A 25 1.78 -5.93 -13.56
N PHE A 26 1.69 -6.63 -12.42
CA PHE A 26 2.80 -6.80 -11.48
C PHE A 26 2.89 -8.27 -11.01
N PRO A 27 3.07 -9.23 -11.95
CA PRO A 27 3.08 -10.66 -11.59
C PRO A 27 4.21 -11.04 -10.63
N GLN A 28 5.25 -10.22 -10.50
CA GLN A 28 6.38 -10.46 -9.61
C GLN A 28 5.98 -10.49 -8.12
N ILE A 29 4.88 -9.86 -7.75
CA ILE A 29 4.40 -9.83 -6.37
C ILE A 29 3.24 -10.81 -6.12
N LYS A 30 2.95 -11.66 -7.07
CA LYS A 30 1.89 -12.66 -6.97
C LYS A 30 2.04 -13.49 -5.69
N ASP A 31 0.91 -13.75 -5.03
CA ASP A 31 0.78 -14.55 -3.80
C ASP A 31 1.42 -13.92 -2.54
N ASP A 32 2.12 -12.79 -2.65
CA ASP A 32 2.72 -12.15 -1.48
C ASP A 32 1.70 -11.33 -0.68
N PHE A 33 0.68 -10.78 -1.33
CA PHE A 33 -0.25 -9.86 -0.68
C PHE A 33 -1.71 -10.30 -0.78
N GLU A 34 -2.46 -9.90 0.23
CA GLU A 34 -3.92 -9.95 0.22
C GLU A 34 -4.46 -8.54 0.50
N ILE A 35 -5.31 -8.05 -0.40
CA ILE A 35 -6.00 -6.77 -0.20
C ILE A 35 -7.18 -7.03 0.71
N ILE A 36 -7.14 -6.48 1.93
CA ILE A 36 -8.20 -6.65 2.93
C ILE A 36 -9.30 -5.61 2.73
N GLU A 37 -8.91 -4.36 2.50
CA GLU A 37 -9.82 -3.24 2.34
C GLU A 37 -9.23 -2.19 1.43
N ILE A 38 -10.08 -1.55 0.64
CA ILE A 38 -9.77 -0.34 -0.11
C ILE A 38 -10.85 0.69 0.14
N SER A 39 -10.45 1.95 0.17
CA SER A 39 -11.36 3.08 0.35
C SER A 39 -10.80 4.34 -0.30
N GLU A 40 -11.60 5.40 -0.32
CA GLU A 40 -11.13 6.71 -0.77
C GLU A 40 -10.00 7.26 0.13
N GLN A 41 -9.88 6.75 1.36
CA GLN A 41 -8.83 7.14 2.30
C GLN A 41 -7.56 6.32 2.13
N GLY A 42 -7.59 5.15 1.49
CA GLY A 42 -6.40 4.33 1.31
C GLY A 42 -6.66 2.85 1.18
N SER A 43 -5.79 2.05 1.79
CA SER A 43 -5.84 0.59 1.71
C SER A 43 -5.42 -0.09 3.00
N HIS A 44 -5.94 -1.29 3.22
CA HIS A 44 -5.42 -2.25 4.21
C HIS A 44 -4.92 -3.47 3.42
N VAL A 45 -3.64 -3.75 3.50
CA VAL A 45 -3.00 -4.83 2.75
C VAL A 45 -2.20 -5.72 3.69
N LYS A 46 -2.38 -7.02 3.55
CA LYS A 46 -1.64 -8.02 4.32
C LYS A 46 -0.50 -8.58 3.48
N LEU A 47 0.69 -8.67 4.09
CA LEU A 47 1.80 -9.46 3.58
C LEU A 47 1.66 -10.88 4.13
N ASN A 48 1.57 -11.86 3.25
CA ASN A 48 1.63 -13.27 3.59
C ASN A 48 3.09 -13.62 3.89
N VAL A 49 3.46 -13.60 5.17
CA VAL A 49 4.84 -13.79 5.60
C VAL A 49 5.29 -15.21 5.34
N THR A 50 6.38 -15.36 4.59
CA THR A 50 7.02 -16.64 4.29
C THR A 50 8.51 -16.56 4.62
N PHE A 51 9.22 -17.66 4.49
CA PHE A 51 10.65 -17.74 4.79
C PHE A 51 11.47 -16.64 4.09
N LYS A 52 11.15 -16.28 2.86
CA LYS A 52 11.88 -15.24 2.10
C LYS A 52 11.78 -13.84 2.72
N HIS A 53 10.81 -13.62 3.59
CA HIS A 53 10.59 -12.33 4.26
C HIS A 53 11.33 -12.21 5.59
N LEU A 54 11.97 -13.28 6.03
CA LEU A 54 12.61 -13.34 7.33
C LEU A 54 14.09 -12.94 7.26
N ARG A 55 14.59 -12.52 8.39
CA ARG A 55 16.01 -12.29 8.66
C ARG A 55 16.50 -13.24 9.76
N PRO A 56 17.83 -13.36 9.97
CA PRO A 56 18.34 -14.13 11.11
C PRO A 56 17.65 -13.73 12.42
N GLY A 57 17.22 -14.75 13.19
CA GLY A 57 16.41 -14.55 14.40
C GLY A 57 14.91 -14.71 14.18
N ASN A 58 14.49 -15.13 12.99
CA ASN A 58 13.09 -15.42 12.64
C ASN A 58 12.13 -14.23 12.84
N THR A 59 12.60 -13.04 12.58
CA THR A 59 11.77 -11.82 12.50
C THR A 59 11.65 -11.36 11.05
N VAL A 60 10.58 -10.64 10.74
CA VAL A 60 10.38 -10.10 9.40
C VAL A 60 11.41 -8.97 9.14
N SER A 61 12.07 -9.03 8.00
CA SER A 61 13.15 -8.11 7.65
C SER A 61 12.65 -6.69 7.33
N GLY A 62 13.52 -5.70 7.53
CA GLY A 62 13.25 -4.32 7.14
C GLY A 62 12.90 -4.17 5.65
N PRO A 63 13.64 -4.78 4.73
CA PRO A 63 13.26 -4.77 3.30
C PRO A 63 11.87 -5.34 3.03
N SER A 64 11.45 -6.37 3.75
CA SER A 64 10.10 -6.93 3.60
C SER A 64 9.01 -6.00 4.12
N ILE A 65 9.29 -5.27 5.20
CA ILE A 65 8.39 -4.23 5.71
C ILE A 65 8.28 -3.08 4.69
N PHE A 66 9.41 -2.66 4.13
CA PHE A 66 9.43 -1.66 3.05
C PHE A 66 8.59 -2.11 1.85
N TYR A 67 8.77 -3.35 1.45
CA TYR A 67 8.02 -3.98 0.36
C TYR A 67 6.50 -3.89 0.58
N LEU A 68 6.04 -4.22 1.79
CA LEU A 68 4.63 -4.12 2.15
C LEU A 68 4.13 -2.66 2.10
N VAL A 69 4.90 -1.72 2.66
CA VAL A 69 4.56 -0.29 2.65
C VAL A 69 4.43 0.22 1.22
N ASP A 70 5.39 -0.09 0.37
CA ASP A 70 5.42 0.37 -1.00
C ASP A 70 4.25 -0.19 -1.82
N CYS A 71 4.04 -1.49 -1.76
CA CYS A 71 2.96 -2.13 -2.50
C CYS A 71 1.57 -1.74 -1.98
N SER A 72 1.40 -1.55 -0.68
CA SER A 72 0.12 -1.09 -0.12
C SER A 72 -0.24 0.32 -0.59
N ALA A 73 0.73 1.20 -0.69
CA ALA A 73 0.54 2.54 -1.24
C ALA A 73 0.21 2.49 -2.74
N TYR A 74 0.90 1.66 -3.50
CA TYR A 74 0.60 1.43 -4.91
C TYR A 74 -0.84 0.96 -5.13
N MET A 75 -1.31 0.03 -4.32
CA MET A 75 -2.69 -0.46 -4.37
C MET A 75 -3.70 0.62 -4.01
N ALA A 76 -3.40 1.47 -3.01
CA ALA A 76 -4.25 2.60 -2.64
C ALA A 76 -4.35 3.63 -3.79
N VAL A 77 -3.22 3.89 -4.46
CA VAL A 77 -3.17 4.78 -5.63
C VAL A 77 -4.05 4.23 -6.75
N CYS A 78 -3.86 2.97 -7.13
CA CYS A 78 -4.65 2.34 -8.19
C CYS A 78 -6.14 2.27 -7.84
N ALA A 79 -6.48 1.94 -6.60
CA ALA A 79 -7.87 1.89 -6.14
C ALA A 79 -8.61 3.21 -6.36
N ASN A 80 -7.92 4.32 -6.20
CA ASN A 80 -8.51 5.67 -6.29
C ASN A 80 -8.38 6.32 -7.66
N LEU A 81 -7.31 6.04 -8.40
CA LEU A 81 -7.02 6.68 -9.68
C LEU A 81 -7.29 5.80 -10.89
N GLY A 82 -7.39 4.49 -10.71
CA GLY A 82 -7.58 3.55 -11.79
C GLY A 82 -6.27 2.93 -12.29
N LYS A 83 -6.22 2.60 -13.56
CA LYS A 83 -5.08 1.89 -14.18
C LYS A 83 -3.85 2.78 -14.31
N GLU A 84 -3.12 2.95 -13.20
CA GLU A 84 -1.89 3.75 -13.11
C GLU A 84 -0.66 2.84 -12.92
N ALA A 85 -0.51 1.86 -13.81
CA ALA A 85 0.55 0.85 -13.74
C ALA A 85 1.96 1.44 -13.62
N LEU A 86 2.20 2.61 -14.21
CA LEU A 86 3.50 3.28 -14.25
C LEU A 86 3.71 4.29 -13.13
N ALA A 87 2.80 4.39 -12.17
CA ALA A 87 3.02 5.18 -10.98
C ALA A 87 4.23 4.63 -10.22
N VAL A 88 5.11 5.51 -9.78
CA VAL A 88 6.38 5.11 -9.14
C VAL A 88 6.61 5.84 -7.83
N THR A 89 7.23 5.14 -6.90
CA THR A 89 7.70 5.72 -5.64
C THR A 89 8.82 6.71 -5.89
N THR A 90 8.67 7.93 -5.41
CA THR A 90 9.72 8.96 -5.50
C THR A 90 10.38 9.24 -4.16
N ASN A 91 9.71 8.97 -3.07
CA ASN A 91 10.26 9.13 -1.73
C ASN A 91 9.58 8.15 -0.77
N CYS A 92 10.36 7.59 0.13
CA CYS A 92 9.84 6.79 1.24
C CYS A 92 10.73 6.94 2.45
N SER A 93 10.15 7.31 3.58
CA SER A 93 10.82 7.38 4.87
C SER A 93 10.13 6.43 5.83
N ILE A 94 10.89 5.49 6.40
CA ILE A 94 10.35 4.46 7.31
C ILE A 94 11.08 4.52 8.64
N ASP A 95 10.32 4.48 9.72
CA ASP A 95 10.82 4.23 11.06
C ASP A 95 10.44 2.81 11.48
N PHE A 96 11.45 2.00 11.77
CA PHE A 96 11.27 0.65 12.28
C PHE A 96 11.30 0.70 13.80
N MET A 97 10.17 0.39 14.45
CA MET A 97 10.00 0.62 15.88
C MET A 97 10.06 -0.66 16.72
N ARG A 98 9.69 -1.79 16.12
CA ARG A 98 9.65 -3.09 16.80
C ARG A 98 10.01 -4.21 15.84
N LYS A 99 10.48 -5.32 16.39
CA LYS A 99 10.79 -6.53 15.62
C LYS A 99 9.53 -7.38 15.47
N PRO A 100 8.97 -7.54 14.27
CA PRO A 100 7.80 -8.39 14.07
C PRO A 100 8.20 -9.86 14.02
N SER A 101 7.48 -10.71 14.76
CA SER A 101 7.64 -12.16 14.67
C SER A 101 7.42 -12.67 13.26
N GLY A 102 8.25 -13.61 12.81
CA GLY A 102 8.07 -14.29 11.53
C GLY A 102 6.90 -15.28 11.50
N GLU A 103 6.25 -15.52 12.65
CA GLU A 103 5.11 -16.44 12.75
C GLU A 103 3.76 -15.77 12.52
N LYS A 104 3.75 -14.47 12.29
CA LYS A 104 2.54 -13.69 12.04
C LYS A 104 2.66 -12.92 10.73
N ASP A 105 1.55 -12.79 10.03
CA ASP A 105 1.47 -11.92 8.88
C ASP A 105 1.53 -10.45 9.30
N LEU A 106 1.88 -9.58 8.37
CA LEU A 106 1.91 -8.14 8.60
C LEU A 106 0.76 -7.47 7.85
N ILE A 107 0.21 -6.42 8.45
CA ILE A 107 -0.82 -5.60 7.84
C ILE A 107 -0.34 -4.16 7.77
N ALA A 108 -0.36 -3.58 6.56
CA ALA A 108 -0.14 -2.16 6.37
C ALA A 108 -1.49 -1.45 6.23
N ILE A 109 -1.67 -0.43 7.04
CA ILE A 109 -2.79 0.50 6.93
C ILE A 109 -2.24 1.77 6.29
N CYS A 110 -2.58 1.98 5.02
CA CYS A 110 -2.12 3.12 4.24
C CYS A 110 -3.23 4.16 4.15
N GLU A 111 -2.90 5.39 4.49
CA GLU A 111 -3.79 6.56 4.42
C GLU A 111 -3.27 7.55 3.39
N LEU A 112 -4.09 7.87 2.39
CA LEU A 112 -3.78 8.90 1.40
C LEU A 112 -4.00 10.28 2.03
N LEU A 113 -2.93 11.05 2.20
CA LEU A 113 -2.98 12.40 2.79
C LEU A 113 -3.27 13.47 1.76
N LYS A 114 -2.73 13.29 0.55
CA LYS A 114 -2.89 14.23 -0.55
C LYS A 114 -2.86 13.49 -1.88
N ILE A 115 -3.87 13.75 -2.68
CA ILE A 115 -3.91 13.33 -4.08
C ILE A 115 -3.76 14.59 -4.93
N GLY A 116 -2.52 14.86 -5.32
CA GLY A 116 -2.21 15.98 -6.20
C GLY A 116 -2.33 15.59 -7.67
N LYS A 117 -2.06 16.55 -8.53
CA LYS A 117 -2.12 16.35 -9.97
C LYS A 117 -1.09 15.34 -10.49
N SER A 118 0.09 15.34 -9.89
CA SER A 118 1.22 14.48 -10.27
C SER A 118 1.86 13.74 -9.10
N LEU A 119 1.62 14.20 -7.86
CA LEU A 119 2.20 13.62 -6.65
C LEU A 119 1.10 13.21 -5.68
N ILE A 120 1.27 12.03 -5.10
CA ILE A 120 0.39 11.50 -4.05
C ILE A 120 1.24 11.24 -2.83
N VAL A 121 0.80 11.76 -1.69
CA VAL A 121 1.48 11.58 -0.40
C VAL A 121 0.60 10.71 0.48
N ALA A 122 1.20 9.69 1.06
CA ALA A 122 0.52 8.76 1.96
C ALA A 122 1.32 8.50 3.22
N ASP A 123 0.62 8.21 4.30
CA ASP A 123 1.17 7.64 5.53
C ASP A 123 0.81 6.17 5.60
N SER A 124 1.67 5.39 6.24
CA SER A 124 1.40 3.98 6.47
C SER A 124 1.84 3.58 7.87
N LYS A 125 1.06 2.72 8.50
CA LYS A 125 1.45 2.03 9.73
C LYS A 125 1.38 0.54 9.49
N VAL A 126 2.38 -0.17 9.97
CA VAL A 126 2.50 -1.63 9.82
C VAL A 126 2.34 -2.30 11.17
N TYR A 127 1.53 -3.33 11.21
CA TYR A 127 1.21 -4.11 12.40
C TYR A 127 1.47 -5.59 12.14
N SER A 128 1.92 -6.32 13.16
CA SER A 128 1.74 -7.78 13.16
C SER A 128 0.26 -8.07 13.38
N GLU A 129 -0.28 -9.05 12.65
CA GLU A 129 -1.69 -9.42 12.75
C GLU A 129 -2.07 -9.74 14.20
N GLY A 130 -3.13 -9.09 14.70
CA GLY A 130 -3.63 -9.25 16.05
C GLY A 130 -2.86 -8.51 17.14
N ILE A 131 -1.82 -7.73 16.80
CA ILE A 131 -1.03 -6.96 17.76
C ILE A 131 -1.29 -5.47 17.55
N GLU A 132 -1.66 -4.79 18.65
CA GLU A 132 -2.12 -3.40 18.63
C GLU A 132 -1.03 -2.37 18.37
N LYS A 133 0.20 -2.63 18.84
CA LYS A 133 1.32 -1.69 18.69
C LYS A 133 1.96 -1.82 17.32
N PRO A 134 2.11 -0.73 16.55
CA PRO A 134 2.71 -0.79 15.23
C PRO A 134 4.19 -1.19 15.30
N VAL A 135 4.64 -1.95 14.31
CA VAL A 135 6.05 -2.34 14.17
C VAL A 135 6.84 -1.32 13.36
N ALA A 136 6.16 -0.57 12.48
CA ALA A 136 6.77 0.45 11.65
C ALA A 136 5.75 1.52 11.25
N ARG A 137 6.26 2.68 10.87
CA ARG A 137 5.49 3.73 10.22
C ARG A 137 6.28 4.29 9.05
N ALA A 138 5.57 4.83 8.07
CA ALA A 138 6.21 5.40 6.89
C ALA A 138 5.43 6.59 6.35
N THR A 139 6.17 7.49 5.69
CA THR A 139 5.60 8.45 4.75
C THR A 139 6.11 8.07 3.36
N ILE A 140 5.22 7.99 2.39
CA ILE A 140 5.58 7.59 1.05
C ILE A 140 4.94 8.53 0.02
N THR A 141 5.71 8.88 -1.01
CA THR A 141 5.25 9.72 -2.11
C THR A 141 5.36 8.96 -3.41
N TYR A 142 4.26 8.97 -4.16
CA TYR A 142 4.17 8.41 -5.52
C TYR A 142 4.09 9.53 -6.54
N SER A 143 4.74 9.32 -7.67
CA SER A 143 4.59 10.15 -8.85
C SER A 143 3.73 9.44 -9.88
N ILE A 144 2.75 10.17 -10.39
CA ILE A 144 1.91 9.72 -11.50
C ILE A 144 2.50 10.30 -12.78
N PRO A 145 2.94 9.46 -13.73
CA PRO A 145 3.49 9.97 -14.98
C PRO A 145 2.43 10.73 -15.76
N PRO A 146 2.83 11.78 -16.50
CA PRO A 146 1.89 12.48 -17.37
C PRO A 146 1.32 11.52 -18.41
N LYS A 147 0.01 11.63 -18.67
CA LYS A 147 -0.61 10.89 -19.77
C LYS A 147 -0.03 11.42 -21.07
N THR A 148 0.68 10.56 -21.81
CA THR A 148 1.10 10.87 -23.15
C THR A 148 -0.15 11.03 -24.03
N LEU A 149 -0.36 12.24 -24.53
CA LEU A 149 -1.32 12.46 -25.62
C LEU A 149 -0.71 11.90 -26.90
N ASN A 150 -1.16 10.75 -27.31
CA ASN A 150 -0.95 10.25 -28.68
C ASN A 150 -2.11 10.72 -29.55
#